data_14b9ccdc401e2862f1811c0aff64ce06
#
_entry.id   14b9ccdc401e2862f1811c0aff64ce06
#
_cell.length_a   1.000
_cell.length_b   1.000
_cell.length_c   1.000
_cell.angle_alpha   90.00
_cell.angle_beta   90.00
_cell.angle_gamma   90.00
#
_symmetry.space_group_name_H-M   'P 1'
#
loop_
_entity.id
_entity.type
_entity.pdbx_description
1 polymer ?
#
loop_
_entity_poly.entity_id
_entity_poly.type
_entity_poly.pdbx_seq_one_letter_code
_entity_poly.pdbx_strand_id
1 'polypeptide(L)'
;EQAIKMITGEDVELNASGRTDAGVHAFGQVANFKTNSQIPIDKFAIAINSRLKKSIVIKKAEEVDERFHSRLNCKRKTYRYVINNSPEGTAIYRNLETHIPQKLDVEAMKKAVKYFEGEHDFKAFKASGTSSKSSVRTIYEAKVYQSGDRIFIELTGNGFLYNMVRIIAGTLVEVGLGKIEAEKIP
;
A
#
# COMPACT_ATOMS: atom_id res chain seq x y z
N GLU A 1 -0.35 -19.62 -3.13
CA GLU A 1 -0.75 -20.99 -2.74
C GLU A 1 -0.16 -22.01 -3.68
N GLN A 2 -0.39 -21.93 -5.02
CA GLN A 2 0.12 -22.93 -5.99
C GLN A 2 1.64 -23.17 -5.88
N ALA A 3 2.45 -22.12 -5.75
CA ALA A 3 3.91 -22.27 -5.61
C ALA A 3 4.31 -23.01 -4.32
N ILE A 4 3.56 -22.79 -3.23
CA ILE A 4 3.78 -23.52 -1.97
C ILE A 4 3.40 -24.98 -2.15
N LYS A 5 2.24 -25.29 -2.74
CA LYS A 5 1.82 -26.64 -3.02
C LYS A 5 2.86 -27.41 -3.87
N MET A 6 3.45 -26.75 -4.87
CA MET A 6 4.47 -27.35 -5.73
C MET A 6 5.75 -27.78 -4.99
N ILE A 7 6.09 -27.13 -3.89
CA ILE A 7 7.32 -27.43 -3.14
C ILE A 7 7.08 -28.28 -1.90
N THR A 8 5.87 -28.23 -1.32
CA THR A 8 5.54 -28.93 -0.07
C THR A 8 4.63 -30.15 -0.31
N GLY A 9 3.90 -30.18 -1.42
CA GLY A 9 2.83 -31.14 -1.67
C GLY A 9 1.52 -30.83 -0.92
N GLU A 10 1.49 -29.75 -0.10
CA GLU A 10 0.37 -29.43 0.78
C GLU A 10 -0.53 -28.33 0.19
N ASP A 11 -1.83 -28.46 0.40
CA ASP A 11 -2.78 -27.37 0.20
C ASP A 11 -2.79 -26.51 1.46
N VAL A 12 -2.36 -25.25 1.32
CA VAL A 12 -2.25 -24.32 2.44
C VAL A 12 -3.25 -23.17 2.32
N GLU A 13 -3.78 -22.72 3.45
CA GLU A 13 -4.51 -21.46 3.54
C GLU A 13 -3.51 -20.32 3.74
N LEU A 14 -3.40 -19.44 2.74
CA LEU A 14 -2.50 -18.30 2.76
C LEU A 14 -3.22 -17.06 3.27
N ASN A 15 -2.82 -16.58 4.45
CA ASN A 15 -3.31 -15.35 5.03
C ASN A 15 -2.36 -14.20 4.73
N ALA A 16 -2.82 -13.17 4.00
CA ALA A 16 -2.05 -11.97 3.70
C ALA A 16 -2.43 -10.80 4.61
N SER A 17 -1.49 -9.92 4.91
CA SER A 17 -1.70 -8.74 5.77
C SER A 17 -2.72 -7.75 5.18
N GLY A 18 -2.91 -7.75 3.86
CA GLY A 18 -3.96 -6.98 3.18
C GLY A 18 -4.06 -7.36 1.73
N ARG A 19 -5.25 -7.15 1.16
CA ARG A 19 -5.44 -7.20 -0.29
C ARG A 19 -4.95 -5.89 -0.88
N THR A 20 -4.42 -5.95 -2.08
CA THR A 20 -4.06 -4.80 -2.91
C THR A 20 -4.90 -4.83 -4.18
N ASP A 21 -5.29 -3.66 -4.66
CA ASP A 21 -6.00 -3.53 -5.93
C ASP A 21 -5.08 -3.87 -7.12
N ALA A 22 -5.67 -4.13 -8.27
CA ALA A 22 -4.91 -4.36 -9.51
C ALA A 22 -3.96 -3.19 -9.79
N GLY A 23 -2.71 -3.50 -10.13
CA GLY A 23 -1.67 -2.51 -10.41
C GLY A 23 -0.99 -1.92 -9.16
N VAL A 24 -1.39 -2.31 -7.94
CA VAL A 24 -0.70 -1.91 -6.70
C VAL A 24 0.45 -2.88 -6.44
N HIS A 25 1.62 -2.33 -6.23
CA HIS A 25 2.84 -3.08 -5.88
C HIS A 25 3.09 -3.03 -4.38
N ALA A 26 3.89 -3.96 -3.86
CA ALA A 26 4.27 -4.01 -2.46
C ALA A 26 5.78 -4.25 -2.30
N PHE A 27 6.45 -3.42 -1.52
CA PHE A 27 7.84 -3.65 -1.13
C PHE A 27 7.98 -4.70 -0.02
N GLY A 28 6.93 -4.89 0.79
CA GLY A 28 6.97 -5.73 1.97
C GLY A 28 5.59 -6.25 2.38
N GLN A 29 4.88 -6.95 1.46
CA GLN A 29 3.68 -7.69 1.82
C GLN A 29 4.07 -8.85 2.74
N VAL A 30 3.32 -9.05 3.82
CA VAL A 30 3.50 -10.16 4.76
C VAL A 30 2.35 -11.13 4.58
N ALA A 31 2.67 -12.41 4.54
CA ALA A 31 1.69 -13.49 4.52
C ALA A 31 2.15 -14.60 5.46
N ASN A 32 1.20 -15.36 5.98
CA ASN A 32 1.49 -16.56 6.78
C ASN A 32 0.62 -17.72 6.34
N PHE A 33 1.12 -18.92 6.55
CA PHE A 33 0.42 -20.19 6.34
C PHE A 33 1.01 -21.23 7.30
N LYS A 34 0.34 -22.36 7.45
CA LYS A 34 0.83 -23.52 8.20
C LYS A 34 1.28 -24.60 7.24
N THR A 35 2.36 -25.29 7.58
CA THR A 35 2.92 -26.41 6.79
C THR A 35 3.66 -27.38 7.71
N ASN A 36 3.68 -28.67 7.32
CA ASN A 36 4.48 -29.71 7.96
C ASN A 36 5.75 -30.01 7.15
N SER A 37 6.05 -29.17 6.15
CA SER A 37 7.19 -29.37 5.26
C SER A 37 8.52 -29.38 6.03
N GLN A 38 9.41 -30.29 5.67
CA GLN A 38 10.75 -30.42 6.24
C GLN A 38 11.79 -29.56 5.50
N ILE A 39 11.37 -28.67 4.60
CA ILE A 39 12.29 -27.75 3.93
C ILE A 39 12.89 -26.81 4.98
N PRO A 40 14.23 -26.72 5.10
CA PRO A 40 14.87 -25.80 6.04
C PRO A 40 14.44 -24.35 5.82
N ILE A 41 14.18 -23.62 6.90
CA ILE A 41 13.60 -22.26 6.83
C ILE A 41 14.45 -21.29 6.01
N ASP A 42 15.78 -21.41 6.05
CA ASP A 42 16.73 -20.61 5.28
C ASP A 42 16.63 -20.89 3.77
N LYS A 43 16.12 -22.04 3.35
CA LYS A 43 15.90 -22.44 1.94
C LYS A 43 14.47 -22.18 1.47
N PHE A 44 13.54 -21.91 2.39
CA PHE A 44 12.12 -21.84 2.07
C PHE A 44 11.79 -20.73 1.06
N ALA A 45 12.36 -19.53 1.26
CA ALA A 45 12.15 -18.39 0.34
C ALA A 45 12.68 -18.72 -1.07
N ILE A 46 13.86 -19.35 -1.18
CA ILE A 46 14.47 -19.74 -2.46
C ILE A 46 13.59 -20.81 -3.13
N ALA A 47 13.13 -21.80 -2.38
CA ALA A 47 12.28 -22.86 -2.89
C ALA A 47 10.95 -22.30 -3.45
N ILE A 48 10.28 -21.40 -2.75
CA ILE A 48 9.05 -20.75 -3.24
C ILE A 48 9.36 -19.92 -4.51
N ASN A 49 10.43 -19.12 -4.49
CA ASN A 49 10.82 -18.27 -5.62
C ASN A 49 11.09 -19.07 -6.90
N SER A 50 11.57 -20.30 -6.78
CA SER A 50 11.79 -21.18 -7.95
C SER A 50 10.49 -21.55 -8.69
N ARG A 51 9.34 -21.36 -8.07
CA ARG A 51 8.00 -21.67 -8.59
C ARG A 51 7.14 -20.45 -8.84
N LEU A 52 7.62 -19.25 -8.51
CA LEU A 52 6.90 -18.00 -8.70
C LEU A 52 7.20 -17.38 -10.07
N LYS A 53 6.22 -16.60 -10.56
CA LYS A 53 6.45 -15.69 -11.69
C LYS A 53 7.42 -14.58 -11.24
N LYS A 54 8.22 -14.04 -12.17
CA LYS A 54 9.20 -12.96 -11.89
C LYS A 54 8.59 -11.67 -11.28
N SER A 55 7.27 -11.51 -11.36
CA SER A 55 6.54 -10.39 -10.76
C SER A 55 6.33 -10.53 -9.24
N ILE A 56 6.67 -11.68 -8.64
CA ILE A 56 6.54 -11.96 -7.22
C ILE A 56 7.85 -12.51 -6.71
N VAL A 57 8.40 -11.88 -5.65
CA VAL A 57 9.65 -12.30 -5.02
C VAL A 57 9.47 -12.39 -3.52
N ILE A 58 9.71 -13.56 -2.95
CA ILE A 58 9.78 -13.76 -1.51
C ILE A 58 11.18 -13.33 -1.03
N LYS A 59 11.22 -12.33 -0.18
CA LYS A 59 12.48 -11.77 0.35
C LYS A 59 12.99 -12.52 1.57
N LYS A 60 12.07 -13.03 2.39
CA LYS A 60 12.38 -13.70 3.66
C LYS A 60 11.28 -14.69 4.00
N ALA A 61 11.66 -15.80 4.62
CA ALA A 61 10.76 -16.71 5.31
C ALA A 61 11.29 -16.89 6.75
N GLU A 62 10.38 -17.00 7.70
CA GLU A 62 10.72 -17.23 9.10
C GLU A 62 9.59 -17.99 9.79
N GLU A 63 9.94 -18.78 10.77
CA GLU A 63 8.98 -19.43 11.66
C GLU A 63 8.45 -18.40 12.68
N VAL A 64 7.17 -18.50 12.98
CA VAL A 64 6.48 -17.61 13.92
C VAL A 64 5.56 -18.44 14.82
N ASP A 65 5.10 -17.85 15.92
CA ASP A 65 4.12 -18.48 16.82
C ASP A 65 2.87 -18.91 16.03
N GLU A 66 2.30 -20.07 16.37
CA GLU A 66 1.13 -20.62 15.68
C GLU A 66 -0.10 -19.70 15.68
N ARG A 67 -0.20 -18.81 16.66
CA ARG A 67 -1.27 -17.79 16.78
C ARG A 67 -1.02 -16.58 15.90
N PHE A 68 0.15 -16.48 15.27
CA PHE A 68 0.43 -15.35 14.38
C PHE A 68 -0.51 -15.35 13.19
N HIS A 69 -1.08 -14.18 12.93
CA HIS A 69 -1.94 -13.95 11.79
C HIS A 69 -1.57 -12.61 11.13
N SER A 70 -0.99 -12.65 9.94
CA SER A 70 -0.44 -11.49 9.22
C SER A 70 -1.42 -10.33 9.08
N ARG A 71 -2.72 -10.60 8.98
CA ARG A 71 -3.76 -9.57 8.89
C ARG A 71 -4.18 -9.01 10.25
N LEU A 72 -4.42 -9.90 11.23
CA LEU A 72 -4.97 -9.49 12.54
C LEU A 72 -3.90 -8.87 13.44
N ASN A 73 -2.65 -9.35 13.34
CA ASN A 73 -1.53 -8.81 14.10
C ASN A 73 -0.85 -7.62 13.42
N CYS A 74 -1.34 -7.20 12.24
CA CYS A 74 -0.79 -6.04 11.53
C CYS A 74 -1.12 -4.74 12.28
N LYS A 75 -0.09 -4.09 12.82
CA LYS A 75 -0.25 -2.87 13.63
C LYS A 75 -0.25 -1.59 12.79
N ARG A 76 0.46 -1.59 11.66
CA ARG A 76 0.53 -0.44 10.76
C ARG A 76 0.80 -0.88 9.33
N LYS A 77 0.35 -0.05 8.39
CA LYS A 77 0.61 -0.18 6.95
C LYS A 77 1.01 1.18 6.42
N THR A 78 1.98 1.20 5.53
CA THR A 78 2.36 2.41 4.80
C THR A 78 2.03 2.23 3.34
N TYR A 79 1.33 3.19 2.77
CA TYR A 79 1.11 3.30 1.34
C TYR A 79 1.86 4.51 0.79
N ARG A 80 2.48 4.32 -0.37
CA ARG A 80 3.09 5.39 -1.15
C ARG A 80 2.34 5.53 -2.46
N TYR A 81 1.88 6.74 -2.75
CA TYR A 81 1.37 7.13 -4.06
C TYR A 81 2.42 8.01 -4.73
N VAL A 82 2.70 7.76 -6.01
CA VAL A 82 3.73 8.48 -6.75
C VAL A 82 3.09 9.25 -7.89
N ILE A 83 3.40 10.53 -7.95
CA ILE A 83 3.00 11.42 -9.06
C ILE A 83 4.26 11.81 -9.80
N ASN A 84 4.27 11.62 -11.11
CA ASN A 84 5.23 12.23 -12.00
C ASN A 84 4.69 13.58 -12.43
N ASN A 85 5.37 14.65 -12.04
CA ASN A 85 4.98 16.03 -12.31
C ASN A 85 5.88 16.69 -13.38
N SER A 86 6.55 15.87 -14.22
CA SER A 86 7.25 16.39 -15.39
C SER A 86 6.25 16.72 -16.52
N PRO A 87 6.60 17.65 -17.41
CA PRO A 87 5.76 17.97 -18.59
C PRO A 87 5.52 16.75 -19.51
N GLU A 88 6.55 15.94 -19.75
CA GLU A 88 6.53 14.86 -20.74
C GLU A 88 6.06 13.52 -20.19
N GLY A 89 6.18 13.30 -18.85
CA GLY A 89 5.95 11.99 -18.24
C GLY A 89 7.10 11.00 -18.47
N THR A 90 6.82 9.71 -18.29
CA THR A 90 7.81 8.64 -18.47
C THR A 90 7.18 7.37 -19.00
N ALA A 91 7.84 6.74 -19.96
CA ALA A 91 7.43 5.45 -20.49
C ALA A 91 7.82 4.29 -19.55
N ILE A 92 8.95 4.39 -18.85
CA ILE A 92 9.52 3.32 -18.03
C ILE A 92 8.64 3.07 -16.79
N TYR A 93 8.23 4.13 -16.11
CA TYR A 93 7.48 4.03 -14.84
C TYR A 93 5.97 4.25 -15.00
N ARG A 94 5.44 4.26 -16.23
CA ARG A 94 4.03 4.57 -16.54
C ARG A 94 3.00 3.73 -15.77
N ASN A 95 3.37 2.54 -15.31
CA ASN A 95 2.51 1.66 -14.53
C ASN A 95 2.72 1.78 -13.01
N LEU A 96 3.68 2.60 -12.57
CA LEU A 96 4.07 2.73 -11.16
C LEU A 96 3.81 4.13 -10.60
N GLU A 97 3.54 5.10 -11.47
CA GLU A 97 3.30 6.51 -11.12
C GLU A 97 2.16 7.09 -11.95
N THR A 98 1.48 8.08 -11.40
CA THR A 98 0.45 8.84 -12.13
C THR A 98 1.09 10.08 -12.73
N HIS A 99 0.93 10.29 -14.03
CA HIS A 99 1.44 11.47 -14.71
C HIS A 99 0.46 12.64 -14.58
N ILE A 100 0.93 13.77 -14.08
CA ILE A 100 0.22 15.04 -13.96
C ILE A 100 1.14 16.14 -14.48
N PRO A 101 0.98 16.59 -15.75
CA PRO A 101 1.88 17.58 -16.35
C PRO A 101 1.69 19.00 -15.82
N GLN A 102 0.52 19.31 -15.25
CA GLN A 102 0.27 20.62 -14.66
C GLN A 102 1.11 20.80 -13.39
N LYS A 103 1.77 21.95 -13.25
CA LYS A 103 2.58 22.27 -12.07
C LYS A 103 1.71 22.23 -10.82
N LEU A 104 2.15 21.44 -9.83
CA LEU A 104 1.51 21.30 -8.54
C LEU A 104 2.22 22.16 -7.48
N ASP A 105 1.44 22.81 -6.62
CA ASP A 105 1.96 23.47 -5.42
C ASP A 105 2.20 22.41 -4.33
N VAL A 106 3.44 21.94 -4.26
CA VAL A 106 3.85 20.91 -3.29
C VAL A 106 3.77 21.41 -1.85
N GLU A 107 4.00 22.71 -1.61
CA GLU A 107 3.91 23.28 -0.24
C GLU A 107 2.46 23.32 0.26
N ALA A 108 1.51 23.67 -0.62
CA ALA A 108 0.09 23.54 -0.30
C ALA A 108 -0.31 22.10 0.00
N MET A 109 0.17 21.13 -0.81
CA MET A 109 -0.06 19.71 -0.57
C MET A 109 0.54 19.22 0.76
N LYS A 110 1.74 19.71 1.14
CA LYS A 110 2.38 19.39 2.44
C LYS A 110 1.57 19.88 3.63
N LYS A 111 0.96 21.08 3.53
CA LYS A 111 0.06 21.59 4.54
C LYS A 111 -1.21 20.76 4.63
N ALA A 112 -1.83 20.51 3.48
CA ALA A 112 -3.08 19.79 3.36
C ALA A 112 -3.01 18.35 3.88
N VAL A 113 -1.91 17.64 3.63
CA VAL A 113 -1.78 16.23 4.04
C VAL A 113 -1.82 16.06 5.57
N LYS A 114 -1.47 17.08 6.33
CA LYS A 114 -1.48 17.05 7.81
C LYS A 114 -2.88 16.96 8.41
N TYR A 115 -3.89 17.41 7.72
CA TYR A 115 -5.28 17.29 8.17
C TYR A 115 -5.79 15.85 8.20
N PHE A 116 -5.10 14.92 7.54
CA PHE A 116 -5.43 13.49 7.60
C PHE A 116 -4.79 12.75 8.78
N GLU A 117 -3.83 13.36 9.49
CA GLU A 117 -3.22 12.73 10.67
C GLU A 117 -4.20 12.68 11.84
N GLY A 118 -4.16 11.61 12.62
CA GLY A 118 -5.05 11.37 13.73
C GLY A 118 -6.14 10.34 13.45
N GLU A 119 -7.10 10.25 14.37
CA GLU A 119 -8.27 9.39 14.23
C GLU A 119 -9.45 10.19 13.66
N HIS A 120 -9.95 9.75 12.51
CA HIS A 120 -11.06 10.40 11.81
C HIS A 120 -12.04 9.37 11.23
N ASP A 121 -13.27 9.82 10.98
CA ASP A 121 -14.22 9.08 10.15
C ASP A 121 -13.94 9.37 8.66
N PHE A 122 -13.25 8.44 8.00
CA PHE A 122 -12.92 8.53 6.58
C PHE A 122 -14.04 8.07 5.64
N LYS A 123 -15.30 8.22 6.03
CA LYS A 123 -16.45 7.82 5.20
C LYS A 123 -16.45 8.51 3.84
N ALA A 124 -16.10 9.80 3.78
CA ALA A 124 -15.99 10.56 2.52
C ALA A 124 -14.82 10.09 1.63
N PHE A 125 -13.82 9.44 2.22
CA PHE A 125 -12.63 8.92 1.53
C PHE A 125 -12.72 7.41 1.26
N LYS A 126 -13.93 6.86 1.16
CA LYS A 126 -14.20 5.45 0.94
C LYS A 126 -15.00 5.24 -0.32
N ALA A 127 -14.51 4.39 -1.23
CA ALA A 127 -15.31 3.94 -2.37
C ALA A 127 -16.40 2.95 -1.94
N SER A 128 -17.49 2.88 -2.71
CA SER A 128 -18.56 1.89 -2.52
C SER A 128 -18.06 0.44 -2.72
N GLY A 129 -18.80 -0.54 -2.22
CA GLY A 129 -18.47 -1.97 -2.43
C GLY A 129 -17.53 -2.57 -1.38
N THR A 130 -17.39 -1.99 -0.19
CA THR A 130 -16.57 -2.52 0.90
C THR A 130 -17.42 -3.12 2.02
N SER A 131 -16.95 -4.23 2.59
CA SER A 131 -17.54 -4.91 3.76
C SER A 131 -17.03 -4.36 5.10
N SER A 132 -16.30 -3.24 5.12
CA SER A 132 -15.79 -2.67 6.38
C SER A 132 -16.93 -2.20 7.28
N LYS A 133 -16.96 -2.71 8.52
CA LYS A 133 -17.97 -2.37 9.52
C LYS A 133 -17.84 -0.94 10.06
N SER A 134 -16.65 -0.36 10.02
CA SER A 134 -16.37 1.00 10.49
C SER A 134 -15.56 1.76 9.46
N SER A 135 -15.83 3.05 9.31
CA SER A 135 -15.05 3.99 8.49
C SER A 135 -13.99 4.77 9.29
N VAL A 136 -13.97 4.62 10.61
CA VAL A 136 -12.97 5.25 11.47
C VAL A 136 -11.60 4.57 11.26
N ARG A 137 -10.58 5.38 11.00
CA ARG A 137 -9.18 4.96 10.88
C ARG A 137 -8.28 5.96 11.56
N THR A 138 -7.10 5.48 11.98
CA THR A 138 -6.06 6.33 12.52
C THR A 138 -4.91 6.39 11.53
N ILE A 139 -4.59 7.57 11.03
CA ILE A 139 -3.37 7.83 10.28
C ILE A 139 -2.33 8.35 11.25
N TYR A 140 -1.27 7.57 11.44
CA TYR A 140 -0.18 7.89 12.35
C TYR A 140 0.79 8.92 11.78
N GLU A 141 0.95 8.91 10.47
CA GLU A 141 1.86 9.78 9.76
C GLU A 141 1.39 9.98 8.32
N ALA A 142 1.39 11.22 7.86
CA ALA A 142 1.08 11.60 6.49
C ALA A 142 2.12 12.59 5.97
N LYS A 143 2.73 12.29 4.82
CA LYS A 143 3.82 13.07 4.23
C LYS A 143 3.61 13.32 2.76
N VAL A 144 3.99 14.52 2.32
CA VAL A 144 4.22 14.84 0.92
C VAL A 144 5.65 15.34 0.79
N TYR A 145 6.39 14.80 -0.16
CA TYR A 145 7.73 15.29 -0.48
C TYR A 145 8.00 15.13 -1.98
N GLN A 146 8.95 15.90 -2.48
CA GLN A 146 9.35 15.89 -3.88
C GLN A 146 10.83 15.48 -4.02
N SER A 147 11.10 14.70 -5.04
CA SER A 147 12.45 14.35 -5.46
C SER A 147 12.52 14.38 -6.99
N GLY A 148 13.24 15.36 -7.54
CA GLY A 148 13.19 15.66 -8.97
C GLY A 148 11.76 15.98 -9.40
N ASP A 149 11.31 15.36 -10.49
CA ASP A 149 9.96 15.53 -11.02
C ASP A 149 8.91 14.65 -10.33
N ARG A 150 9.30 13.87 -9.32
CA ARG A 150 8.36 12.99 -8.60
C ARG A 150 7.91 13.58 -7.30
N ILE A 151 6.61 13.57 -7.09
CA ILE A 151 5.97 13.90 -5.82
C ILE A 151 5.48 12.59 -5.19
N PHE A 152 5.84 12.39 -3.94
CA PHE A 152 5.49 11.21 -3.15
C PHE A 152 4.49 11.60 -2.07
N ILE A 153 3.41 10.84 -1.98
CA ILE A 153 2.42 10.94 -0.89
C ILE A 153 2.53 9.64 -0.10
N GLU A 154 2.92 9.72 1.16
CA GLU A 154 3.03 8.56 2.06
C GLU A 154 2.05 8.69 3.20
N LEU A 155 1.29 7.63 3.43
CA LEU A 155 0.32 7.54 4.50
C LEU A 155 0.60 6.26 5.30
N THR A 156 0.80 6.41 6.61
CA THR A 156 0.99 5.29 7.54
C THR A 156 -0.17 5.29 8.54
N GLY A 157 -0.90 4.18 8.63
CA GLY A 157 -2.07 4.09 9.51
C GLY A 157 -2.32 2.67 10.02
N ASN A 158 -3.32 2.52 10.89
CA ASN A 158 -3.77 1.22 11.41
C ASN A 158 -4.47 0.36 10.35
N GLY A 159 -4.95 0.98 9.26
CA GLY A 159 -5.62 0.35 8.13
C GLY A 159 -6.19 1.40 7.20
N PHE A 160 -6.57 0.97 6.01
CA PHE A 160 -7.15 1.85 4.99
C PHE A 160 -8.45 1.25 4.45
N LEU A 161 -9.40 2.11 4.12
CA LEU A 161 -10.63 1.75 3.44
C LEU A 161 -10.36 1.52 1.95
N TYR A 162 -11.33 0.93 1.28
CA TYR A 162 -11.23 0.69 -0.16
C TYR A 162 -11.03 2.01 -0.91
N ASN A 163 -10.01 2.07 -1.73
CA ASN A 163 -9.53 3.24 -2.49
C ASN A 163 -9.16 4.48 -1.64
N MET A 164 -9.13 4.40 -0.32
CA MET A 164 -8.89 5.56 0.57
C MET A 164 -7.62 6.34 0.18
N VAL A 165 -6.49 5.66 0.00
CA VAL A 165 -5.23 6.31 -0.38
C VAL A 165 -5.33 7.02 -1.73
N ARG A 166 -6.04 6.43 -2.70
CA ARG A 166 -6.25 7.03 -4.02
C ARG A 166 -7.10 8.29 -3.95
N ILE A 167 -8.16 8.27 -3.12
CA ILE A 167 -9.05 9.43 -2.93
C ILE A 167 -8.30 10.55 -2.22
N ILE A 168 -7.54 10.25 -1.17
CA ILE A 168 -6.69 11.24 -0.49
C ILE A 168 -5.66 11.83 -1.48
N ALA A 169 -4.99 10.99 -2.27
CA ALA A 169 -4.04 11.47 -3.27
C ALA A 169 -4.71 12.38 -4.31
N GLY A 170 -5.90 12.03 -4.79
CA GLY A 170 -6.69 12.86 -5.69
C GLY A 170 -7.05 14.22 -5.07
N THR A 171 -7.50 14.23 -3.80
CA THR A 171 -7.80 15.47 -3.07
C THR A 171 -6.55 16.36 -2.93
N LEU A 172 -5.39 15.77 -2.61
CA LEU A 172 -4.15 16.51 -2.52
C LEU A 172 -3.69 17.08 -3.87
N VAL A 173 -3.96 16.37 -4.98
CA VAL A 173 -3.72 16.90 -6.33
C VAL A 173 -4.60 18.12 -6.61
N GLU A 174 -5.89 18.09 -6.26
CA GLU A 174 -6.78 19.23 -6.42
C GLU A 174 -6.33 20.44 -5.57
N VAL A 175 -5.76 20.19 -4.39
CA VAL A 175 -5.10 21.26 -3.59
C VAL A 175 -3.85 21.78 -4.31
N GLY A 176 -3.00 20.89 -4.83
CA GLY A 176 -1.79 21.29 -5.57
C GLY A 176 -2.09 22.08 -6.85
N LEU A 177 -3.25 21.85 -7.46
CA LEU A 177 -3.77 22.61 -8.61
C LEU A 177 -4.45 23.94 -8.22
N GLY A 178 -4.55 24.24 -6.90
CA GLY A 178 -5.22 25.44 -6.38
C GLY A 178 -6.75 25.43 -6.50
N LYS A 179 -7.36 24.25 -6.73
CA LYS A 179 -8.82 24.12 -6.86
C LYS A 179 -9.52 23.94 -5.51
N ILE A 180 -8.79 23.44 -4.51
CA ILE A 180 -9.25 23.27 -3.14
C ILE A 180 -8.25 23.96 -2.20
N GLU A 181 -8.73 24.77 -1.28
CA GLU A 181 -7.91 25.31 -0.20
C GLU A 181 -7.60 24.20 0.82
N ALA A 182 -6.36 24.15 1.32
CA ALA A 182 -5.93 23.10 2.26
C ALA A 182 -6.81 23.03 3.52
N GLU A 183 -7.27 24.18 4.00
CA GLU A 183 -8.08 24.36 5.19
C GLU A 183 -9.52 23.83 5.06
N LYS A 184 -9.96 23.51 3.83
CA LYS A 184 -11.31 22.94 3.55
C LYS A 184 -11.35 21.41 3.54
N ILE A 185 -10.23 20.74 3.86
CA ILE A 185 -10.16 19.27 3.93
C ILE A 185 -10.87 18.68 5.15
N PRO A 186 -10.82 19.28 6.38
CA PRO A 186 -11.47 18.71 7.56
C PRO A 186 -12.99 18.64 7.44
#